data_97fd498a99d70c44138bb5cc4f46dd60
#
_entry.id   97fd498a99d70c44138bb5cc4f46dd60
#
_cell.length_a   1.000
_cell.length_b   1.000
_cell.length_c   1.000
_cell.angle_alpha   90.00
_cell.angle_beta   90.00
_cell.angle_gamma   90.00
#
_symmetry.space_group_name_H-M   'P 1'
#
loop_
_entity.id
_entity.type
_entity.pdbx_description
1 polymer ?
#
loop_
_entity_poly.entity_id
_entity_poly.type
_entity_poly.pdbx_seq_one_letter_code
_entity_poly.pdbx_strand_id
1 'polypeptide(L)'
;LDLIDFDRKVQKADLVVVGEGRMDLQSLSRKAPVGVAKRTSDKIPVLAICGSLADDLPAFPSHHIEAAFSIVPGPCKVADALTHAEKNLISCARNIGNLLKMKANKRTN
;
A
#
# COMPACT_ATOMS: atom_id res chain seq x y z
N LEU A 1 -11.15 14.14 -2.48
CA LEU A 1 -11.71 12.80 -2.72
C LEU A 1 -13.22 12.80 -2.48
N ASP A 2 -13.98 12.44 -3.51
CA ASP A 2 -15.41 12.24 -3.37
C ASP A 2 -15.65 10.85 -2.76
N LEU A 3 -16.11 10.83 -1.50
CA LEU A 3 -16.28 9.58 -0.76
C LEU A 3 -17.37 8.69 -1.35
N ILE A 4 -18.41 9.28 -1.97
CA ILE A 4 -19.47 8.51 -2.60
C ILE A 4 -18.93 7.78 -3.84
N ASP A 5 -18.17 8.48 -4.67
CA ASP A 5 -17.52 7.85 -5.84
C ASP A 5 -16.47 6.83 -5.41
N PHE A 6 -15.70 7.13 -4.35
CA PHE A 6 -14.73 6.19 -3.81
C PHE A 6 -15.41 4.90 -3.36
N ASP A 7 -16.46 4.99 -2.56
CA ASP A 7 -17.18 3.82 -2.06
C ASP A 7 -17.74 2.98 -3.21
N ARG A 8 -18.27 3.63 -4.24
CA ARG A 8 -18.82 2.95 -5.41
C ARG A 8 -17.74 2.21 -6.20
N LYS A 9 -16.58 2.85 -6.40
CA LYS A 9 -15.46 2.25 -7.13
C LYS A 9 -14.83 1.10 -6.35
N VAL A 10 -14.69 1.25 -5.04
CA VAL A 10 -14.10 0.23 -4.18
C VAL A 10 -14.92 -1.05 -4.19
N GLN A 11 -16.23 -0.95 -4.21
CA GLN A 11 -17.09 -2.15 -4.24
C GLN A 11 -16.85 -3.04 -5.46
N LYS A 12 -16.32 -2.47 -6.54
CA LYS A 12 -16.03 -3.19 -7.78
C LYS A 12 -14.56 -3.58 -7.91
N ALA A 13 -13.72 -3.17 -6.96
CA ALA A 13 -12.30 -3.43 -7.05
C ALA A 13 -11.95 -4.82 -6.48
N ASP A 14 -10.91 -5.43 -7.04
CA ASP A 14 -10.32 -6.67 -6.53
C ASP A 14 -9.21 -6.38 -5.53
N LEU A 15 -8.67 -5.16 -5.57
CA LEU A 15 -7.54 -4.74 -4.77
C LEU A 15 -7.55 -3.21 -4.67
N VAL A 16 -7.21 -2.68 -3.51
CA VAL A 16 -7.02 -1.24 -3.31
C VAL A 16 -5.60 -1.00 -2.87
N VAL A 17 -4.95 -0.02 -3.49
CA VAL A 17 -3.59 0.39 -3.15
C VAL A 17 -3.62 1.82 -2.64
N VAL A 18 -3.04 2.05 -1.46
CA VAL A 18 -2.93 3.38 -0.87
C VAL A 18 -1.47 3.80 -0.78
N GLY A 19 -1.20 5.09 -0.92
CA GLY A 19 0.14 5.65 -0.84
C GLY A 19 0.33 6.49 0.41
N GLU A 20 1.53 6.43 1.00
CA GLU A 20 1.88 7.22 2.17
C GLU A 20 3.37 7.54 2.15
N GLY A 21 3.77 8.72 2.65
CA GLY A 21 5.18 9.09 2.71
C GLY A 21 5.95 8.24 3.70
N ARG A 22 5.58 8.31 4.97
CA ARG A 22 6.14 7.47 6.03
C ARG A 22 5.01 6.87 6.83
N MET A 23 5.08 5.58 7.05
CA MET A 23 4.10 4.88 7.88
C MET A 23 4.75 4.47 9.20
N ASP A 24 4.12 4.87 10.31
CA ASP A 24 4.50 4.48 11.66
C ASP A 24 3.23 4.16 12.46
N LEU A 25 3.40 3.74 13.71
CA LEU A 25 2.26 3.39 14.55
C LEU A 25 1.29 4.55 14.72
N GLN A 26 1.82 5.77 14.82
CA GLN A 26 0.99 6.97 14.97
C GLN A 26 0.18 7.23 13.70
N SER A 27 0.76 7.06 12.52
CA SER A 27 0.05 7.28 11.26
C SER A 27 -1.04 6.24 11.05
N LEU A 28 -0.84 5.01 11.49
CA LEU A 28 -1.89 3.98 11.43
C LEU A 28 -3.13 4.37 12.23
N SER A 29 -2.96 5.14 13.31
CA SER A 29 -4.07 5.53 14.17
C SER A 29 -4.86 6.72 13.64
N ARG A 30 -4.29 7.55 12.77
CA ARG A 30 -4.87 8.84 12.42
C ARG A 30 -4.83 9.22 10.94
N LYS A 31 -4.12 8.48 10.10
CA LYS A 31 -3.84 8.90 8.73
C LYS A 31 -4.85 8.38 7.72
N ALA A 32 -4.88 9.04 6.57
CA ALA A 32 -5.78 8.72 5.48
C ALA A 32 -5.76 7.26 5.01
N PRO A 33 -4.59 6.58 4.96
CA PRO A 33 -4.59 5.18 4.53
C PRO A 33 -5.49 4.28 5.38
N VAL A 34 -5.49 4.45 6.70
CA VAL A 34 -6.38 3.67 7.58
C VAL A 34 -7.83 4.04 7.35
N GLY A 35 -8.14 5.33 7.16
CA GLY A 35 -9.49 5.77 6.83
C GLY A 35 -10.00 5.15 5.54
N VAL A 36 -9.16 5.11 4.52
CA VAL A 36 -9.48 4.47 3.24
C VAL A 36 -9.70 2.97 3.44
N ALA A 37 -8.81 2.32 4.17
CA ALA A 37 -8.90 0.88 4.43
C ALA A 37 -10.17 0.52 5.19
N LYS A 38 -10.59 1.32 6.15
CA LYS A 38 -11.83 1.09 6.90
C LYS A 38 -13.07 1.15 6.02
N ARG A 39 -13.05 1.95 4.96
CA ARG A 39 -14.19 2.06 4.04
C ARG A 39 -14.23 0.93 3.03
N THR A 40 -13.17 0.14 2.95
CA THR A 40 -13.06 -0.97 2.01
C THR A 40 -13.64 -2.23 2.65
N SER A 41 -14.38 -3.02 1.87
CA SER A 41 -14.91 -4.29 2.34
C SER A 41 -13.79 -5.23 2.80
N ASP A 42 -14.03 -6.02 3.84
CA ASP A 42 -13.08 -7.01 4.34
C ASP A 42 -12.66 -8.02 3.27
N LYS A 43 -13.46 -8.17 2.22
CA LYS A 43 -13.16 -9.09 1.13
C LYS A 43 -12.19 -8.51 0.10
N ILE A 44 -11.95 -7.20 0.16
CA ILE A 44 -11.08 -6.51 -0.79
C ILE A 44 -9.79 -6.15 -0.06
N PRO A 45 -8.65 -6.76 -0.43
CA PRO A 45 -7.39 -6.44 0.25
C PRO A 45 -6.93 -5.02 -0.04
N VAL A 46 -6.34 -4.39 0.97
CA VAL A 46 -5.75 -3.06 0.86
C VAL A 46 -4.25 -3.19 1.07
N LEU A 47 -3.46 -2.73 0.11
CA LEU A 47 -2.02 -2.68 0.21
C LEU A 47 -1.58 -1.24 0.40
N ALA A 48 -0.56 -1.02 1.23
CA ALA A 48 0.05 0.29 1.40
C ALA A 48 1.42 0.32 0.74
N ILE A 49 1.69 1.35 -0.05
CA ILE A 49 3.00 1.61 -0.63
C ILE A 49 3.51 2.90 0.01
N CYS A 50 4.64 2.83 0.70
CA CYS A 50 5.13 3.91 1.53
C CYS A 50 6.53 4.33 1.14
N GLY A 51 6.85 5.60 1.33
CA GLY A 51 8.22 6.08 1.17
C GLY A 51 9.15 5.42 2.18
N SER A 52 8.69 5.22 3.39
CA SER A 52 9.43 4.47 4.41
C SER A 52 8.48 3.84 5.42
N LEU A 53 8.95 2.80 6.10
CA LEU A 53 8.23 2.10 7.16
C LEU A 53 9.04 2.23 8.45
N ALA A 54 8.38 2.60 9.54
CA ALA A 54 9.01 2.69 10.85
C ALA A 54 9.12 1.32 11.51
N ASP A 55 10.04 1.22 12.47
CA ASP A 55 10.27 -0.04 13.19
C ASP A 55 9.14 -0.37 14.18
N ASP A 56 8.33 0.61 14.56
CA ASP A 56 7.27 0.43 15.54
C ASP A 56 5.96 -0.10 14.95
N LEU A 57 5.95 -0.42 13.67
CA LEU A 57 4.75 -0.94 13.00
C LEU A 57 4.44 -2.35 13.47
N PRO A 58 3.14 -2.69 13.60
CA PRO A 58 2.74 -4.06 13.87
C PRO A 58 2.99 -4.96 12.66
N ALA A 59 2.93 -6.27 12.88
CA ALA A 59 2.89 -7.20 11.77
C ALA A 59 1.57 -7.03 11.01
N PHE A 60 1.62 -7.07 9.69
CA PHE A 60 0.42 -7.04 8.87
C PHE A 60 -0.08 -8.47 8.59
N PRO A 61 -1.40 -8.66 8.39
CA PRO A 61 -2.43 -7.64 8.30
C PRO A 61 -2.76 -6.98 9.63
N SER A 62 -3.02 -5.68 9.60
CA SER A 62 -3.37 -4.89 10.76
C SER A 62 -4.07 -3.61 10.30
N HIS A 63 -4.95 -3.05 11.12
CA HIS A 63 -5.65 -1.79 10.83
C HIS A 63 -6.31 -1.77 9.45
N HIS A 64 -6.90 -2.90 9.03
CA HIS A 64 -7.53 -3.09 7.72
C HIS A 64 -6.55 -3.02 6.53
N ILE A 65 -5.26 -3.03 6.79
CA ILE A 65 -4.22 -3.07 5.75
C ILE A 65 -3.63 -4.48 5.72
N GLU A 66 -3.67 -5.10 4.55
CA GLU A 66 -3.21 -6.47 4.35
C GLU A 66 -1.70 -6.57 4.37
N ALA A 67 -1.02 -5.65 3.70
CA ALA A 67 0.43 -5.62 3.62
C ALA A 67 0.92 -4.20 3.34
N ALA A 68 2.13 -3.89 3.77
CA ALA A 68 2.76 -2.59 3.52
C ALA A 68 4.16 -2.79 2.94
N PHE A 69 4.50 -1.95 1.97
CA PHE A 69 5.78 -2.01 1.27
C PHE A 69 6.48 -0.65 1.31
N SER A 70 7.79 -0.66 1.56
CA SER A 70 8.63 0.51 1.37
C SER A 70 9.13 0.53 -0.07
N ILE A 71 9.15 1.71 -0.69
CA ILE A 71 9.67 1.84 -2.06
C ILE A 71 11.19 1.95 -2.09
N VAL A 72 11.84 2.18 -0.94
CA VAL A 72 13.29 2.31 -0.86
C VAL A 72 13.92 0.93 -1.04
N PRO A 73 14.78 0.74 -2.06
CA PRO A 73 15.32 -0.60 -2.38
C PRO A 73 16.42 -1.06 -1.43
N GLY A 74 16.99 -0.17 -0.64
CA GLY A 74 18.05 -0.50 0.33
C GLY A 74 18.41 0.70 1.17
N PRO A 75 19.39 0.56 2.07
CA PRO A 75 19.81 1.69 2.90
C PRO A 75 20.28 2.87 2.05
N CYS A 76 19.81 4.05 2.35
CA CYS A 76 20.20 5.27 1.63
C CYS A 76 19.90 6.49 2.49
N LYS A 77 20.47 7.62 2.08
CA LYS A 77 20.17 8.91 2.72
C LYS A 77 18.78 9.37 2.32
N VAL A 78 18.13 10.14 3.19
CA VAL A 78 16.80 10.69 2.91
C VAL A 78 16.78 11.49 1.61
N ALA A 79 17.82 12.30 1.38
CA ALA A 79 17.92 13.09 0.14
C ALA A 79 17.91 12.21 -1.11
N ASP A 80 18.63 11.09 -1.07
CA ASP A 80 18.66 10.15 -2.19
C ASP A 80 17.33 9.46 -2.38
N ALA A 81 16.67 9.10 -1.29
CA ALA A 81 15.33 8.49 -1.35
C ALA A 81 14.32 9.45 -2.01
N LEU A 82 14.38 10.73 -1.67
CA LEU A 82 13.51 11.74 -2.26
C LEU A 82 13.82 11.97 -3.74
N THR A 83 15.10 11.99 -4.09
CA THR A 83 15.53 12.19 -5.49
C THR A 83 15.07 11.07 -6.39
N HIS A 84 15.04 9.83 -5.89
CA HIS A 84 14.69 8.64 -6.67
C HIS A 84 13.29 8.12 -6.39
N ALA A 85 12.43 8.92 -5.75
CA ALA A 85 11.11 8.46 -5.31
C ALA A 85 10.25 7.92 -6.45
N GLU A 86 10.22 8.63 -7.58
CA GLU A 86 9.41 8.21 -8.73
C GLU A 86 9.89 6.87 -9.28
N LYS A 87 11.20 6.73 -9.50
CA LYS A 87 11.79 5.48 -9.99
C LYS A 87 11.54 4.34 -9.02
N ASN A 88 11.70 4.59 -7.73
CA ASN A 88 11.49 3.58 -6.69
C ASN A 88 10.03 3.15 -6.61
N LEU A 89 9.10 4.09 -6.75
CA LEU A 89 7.68 3.79 -6.76
C LEU A 89 7.31 2.90 -7.95
N ILE A 90 7.82 3.22 -9.13
CA ILE A 90 7.57 2.43 -10.34
C ILE A 90 8.09 1.00 -10.16
N SER A 91 9.30 0.86 -9.63
CA SER A 91 9.91 -0.44 -9.40
C SER A 91 9.11 -1.27 -8.38
N CYS A 92 8.70 -0.66 -7.29
CA CYS A 92 7.90 -1.31 -6.26
C CYS A 92 6.54 -1.77 -6.83
N ALA A 93 5.87 -0.90 -7.56
CA ALA A 93 4.58 -1.22 -8.18
C ALA A 93 4.72 -2.35 -9.19
N ARG A 94 5.80 -2.38 -9.95
CA ARG A 94 6.07 -3.46 -10.91
C ARG A 94 6.22 -4.80 -10.19
N ASN A 95 6.96 -4.83 -9.10
CA ASN A 95 7.15 -6.06 -8.32
C ASN A 95 5.83 -6.56 -7.73
N ILE A 96 5.01 -5.68 -7.22
CA ILE A 96 3.69 -6.04 -6.71
C ILE A 96 2.82 -6.59 -7.85
N GLY A 97 2.84 -5.92 -9.00
CA GLY A 97 2.12 -6.39 -10.19
C GLY A 97 2.56 -7.77 -10.64
N ASN A 98 3.86 -8.03 -10.64
CA ASN A 98 4.40 -9.35 -10.99
C ASN A 98 3.91 -10.42 -10.01
N LEU A 99 3.90 -10.10 -8.72
CA LEU A 99 3.42 -11.04 -7.71
C LEU A 99 1.94 -11.39 -7.91
N LEU A 100 1.12 -10.39 -8.20
CA LEU A 100 -0.30 -10.59 -8.47
C LEU A 100 -0.53 -11.40 -9.74
N LYS A 101 0.27 -11.16 -10.76
CA LYS A 101 0.20 -11.90 -12.03
C LYS A 101 0.54 -13.37 -11.83
N MET A 102 1.52 -13.69 -11.02
CA MET A 102 1.87 -15.08 -10.69
C MET A 102 0.69 -15.81 -10.07
N LYS A 103 0.02 -15.17 -9.12
CA LYS A 103 -1.14 -15.76 -8.46
C LYS A 103 -2.29 -16.00 -9.44
N ALA A 104 -2.56 -15.05 -10.32
CA ALA A 104 -3.59 -15.16 -11.33
C ALA A 104 -3.29 -16.32 -12.31
N ASN A 105 -2.04 -16.46 -12.75
CA ASN A 105 -1.63 -17.54 -13.65
C ASN A 105 -1.81 -18.91 -13.00
N LYS A 106 -1.52 -19.02 -11.70
CA LYS A 106 -1.72 -20.28 -10.97
C LYS A 106 -3.20 -20.67 -10.90
N ARG A 107 -4.10 -19.70 -10.84
CA ARG A 107 -5.54 -19.96 -10.77
C ARG A 107 -6.11 -20.47 -12.07
N THR A 108 -5.48 -20.11 -13.20
CA THR A 108 -5.99 -20.48 -14.52
C THR A 108 -5.48 -21.84 -14.99
N ASN A 109 -4.54 -22.42 -14.28
CA ASN A 109 -4.00 -23.74 -14.62
C ASN A 109 -4.74 -24.88 -13.86
#